data_17d0264920056e7a655f9a5c00419d2f
#
_entry.id   17d0264920056e7a655f9a5c00419d2f
#
_cell.length_a   1.000
_cell.length_b   1.000
_cell.length_c   1.000
_cell.angle_alpha   90.00
_cell.angle_beta   90.00
_cell.angle_gamma   90.00
#
_symmetry.space_group_name_H-M   'P 1'
#
loop_
_entity.id
_entity.type
_entity.pdbx_description
1 polymer ?
#
loop_
_entity_poly.entity_id
_entity_poly.type
_entity_poly.pdbx_seq_one_letter_code
_entity_poly.pdbx_strand_id
1 'polypeptide(L)'
;TWFGLSLKGDYSVNDGVFLNPKDKLPTDGLYSAGISLDASEGLWINKRMATLKKAAIIINQTQAERDLLINELVTEASLAYFNWLLAYDNYQVNVQFRNNAAKRYEGVRQRAISGDIAMIDTVESFTNVQQRILSLSESEVNLVKARLEASNYLWGEDNIPLEISENSIPISVSDLEIDAFLGIENGGLDNFYLATHPKLNILEAKVGALKID
;
A
#
# COMPACT_ATOMS: atom_id res chain seq x y z
N THR A 1 -35.05 -12.19 18.82
CA THR A 1 -36.22 -11.41 18.36
C THR A 1 -36.28 -11.40 16.85
N TRP A 2 -37.27 -11.99 16.24
CA TRP A 2 -37.51 -12.00 14.81
C TRP A 2 -38.55 -10.91 14.53
N PHE A 3 -38.24 -9.93 13.72
CA PHE A 3 -39.15 -8.83 13.37
C PHE A 3 -39.77 -8.05 14.54
N GLY A 4 -39.03 -7.78 15.59
CA GLY A 4 -39.58 -7.09 16.76
C GLY A 4 -40.46 -7.96 17.67
N LEU A 5 -40.68 -9.22 17.32
CA LEU A 5 -41.40 -10.18 18.14
C LEU A 5 -40.49 -10.75 19.22
N SER A 6 -40.81 -10.57 20.49
CA SER A 6 -40.13 -11.22 21.60
C SER A 6 -41.10 -12.10 22.38
N LEU A 7 -40.66 -13.31 22.65
CA LEU A 7 -41.34 -14.25 23.52
C LEU A 7 -40.64 -14.23 24.90
N LYS A 8 -41.40 -13.96 25.94
CA LYS A 8 -40.91 -13.97 27.32
C LYS A 8 -41.63 -15.05 28.09
N GLY A 9 -40.90 -15.83 28.84
CA GLY A 9 -41.44 -16.79 29.78
C GLY A 9 -40.73 -16.59 31.11
N ASP A 10 -41.50 -16.34 32.17
CA ASP A 10 -40.97 -16.14 33.51
C ASP A 10 -41.66 -17.14 34.48
N TYR A 11 -40.87 -17.68 35.38
CA TYR A 11 -41.35 -18.46 36.50
C TYR A 11 -40.93 -17.77 37.78
N SER A 12 -41.88 -17.38 38.61
CA SER A 12 -41.66 -16.70 39.87
C SER A 12 -42.13 -17.53 41.03
N VAL A 13 -41.28 -17.76 42.01
CA VAL A 13 -41.59 -18.38 43.30
C VAL A 13 -41.17 -17.41 44.38
N ASN A 14 -42.05 -17.21 45.35
CA ASN A 14 -41.76 -16.35 46.47
C ASN A 14 -42.14 -17.08 47.75
N ASP A 15 -41.15 -17.41 48.56
CA ASP A 15 -41.31 -18.13 49.84
C ASP A 15 -40.76 -17.27 50.98
N GLY A 16 -41.64 -16.95 51.96
CA GLY A 16 -41.23 -16.17 53.12
C GLY A 16 -42.36 -15.84 54.09
N VAL A 17 -42.03 -15.77 55.35
CA VAL A 17 -43.00 -15.57 56.46
C VAL A 17 -43.51 -14.13 56.55
N PHE A 18 -42.79 -13.15 56.02
CA PHE A 18 -43.08 -11.73 56.09
C PHE A 18 -43.22 -11.06 54.71
N LEU A 19 -43.87 -11.72 53.75
CA LEU A 19 -44.11 -11.15 52.41
C LEU A 19 -45.23 -10.11 52.44
N ASN A 20 -45.02 -9.00 51.82
CA ASN A 20 -46.02 -8.00 51.49
C ASN A 20 -47.22 -8.68 50.78
N PRO A 21 -48.48 -8.41 51.13
CA PRO A 21 -49.64 -9.01 50.47
C PRO A 21 -49.68 -8.85 48.96
N LYS A 22 -49.01 -7.84 48.42
CA LYS A 22 -48.84 -7.59 46.95
C LYS A 22 -47.88 -8.55 46.28
N ASP A 23 -47.01 -9.18 47.04
CA ASP A 23 -45.96 -10.07 46.54
C ASP A 23 -46.26 -11.56 46.80
N LYS A 24 -47.46 -11.88 47.32
CA LYS A 24 -47.92 -13.26 47.55
C LYS A 24 -48.20 -13.93 46.20
N LEU A 25 -47.43 -14.95 45.90
CA LEU A 25 -47.66 -15.85 44.78
C LEU A 25 -48.31 -17.13 45.23
N PRO A 26 -48.96 -17.92 44.35
CA PRO A 26 -49.44 -19.27 44.67
C PRO A 26 -48.30 -20.15 45.16
N THR A 27 -48.60 -21.09 46.04
CA THR A 27 -47.61 -22.02 46.64
C THR A 27 -46.83 -22.83 45.59
N ASP A 28 -47.39 -23.02 44.40
CA ASP A 28 -46.81 -23.77 43.32
C ASP A 28 -46.04 -22.85 42.32
N GLY A 29 -45.88 -21.54 42.64
CA GLY A 29 -45.26 -20.54 41.78
C GLY A 29 -46.20 -19.99 40.71
N LEU A 30 -45.78 -18.95 40.05
CA LEU A 30 -46.49 -18.30 38.96
C LEU A 30 -45.70 -18.43 37.64
N TYR A 31 -46.31 -19.07 36.67
CA TYR A 31 -45.80 -19.10 35.30
C TYR A 31 -46.42 -17.97 34.53
N SER A 32 -45.60 -17.15 33.92
CA SER A 32 -46.06 -16.12 33.01
C SER A 32 -45.45 -16.31 31.63
N ALA A 33 -46.25 -16.19 30.62
CA ALA A 33 -45.81 -16.20 29.21
C ALA A 33 -46.37 -14.96 28.54
N GLY A 34 -45.48 -14.20 27.92
CA GLY A 34 -45.83 -12.96 27.23
C GLY A 34 -45.23 -12.92 25.84
N ILE A 35 -46.02 -12.41 24.91
CA ILE A 35 -45.57 -12.07 23.56
C ILE A 35 -45.59 -10.55 23.49
N SER A 36 -44.44 -9.91 23.22
CA SER A 36 -44.38 -8.48 22.96
C SER A 36 -43.97 -8.21 21.52
N LEU A 37 -44.75 -7.38 20.86
CA LEU A 37 -44.47 -6.85 19.52
C LEU A 37 -44.11 -5.40 19.70
N ASP A 38 -42.87 -5.05 19.38
CA ASP A 38 -42.42 -3.65 19.40
C ASP A 38 -42.77 -2.97 18.06
N ALA A 39 -43.96 -2.34 18.05
CA ALA A 39 -44.48 -1.66 16.85
C ALA A 39 -43.90 -0.25 16.67
N SER A 40 -43.13 0.25 17.65
CA SER A 40 -42.54 1.60 17.60
C SER A 40 -41.25 1.67 16.79
N GLU A 41 -40.51 0.56 16.63
CA GLU A 41 -39.35 0.48 15.73
C GLU A 41 -39.82 0.02 14.34
N GLY A 42 -40.28 0.98 13.54
CA GLY A 42 -40.70 0.88 12.14
C GLY A 42 -40.81 -0.50 11.52
N LEU A 43 -42.02 -0.88 11.13
CA LEU A 43 -42.39 -2.18 10.52
C LEU A 43 -41.55 -2.63 9.32
N TRP A 44 -40.67 -1.76 8.78
CA TRP A 44 -39.92 -2.00 7.53
C TRP A 44 -38.41 -2.17 7.72
N ILE A 45 -37.77 -1.52 8.70
CA ILE A 45 -36.33 -1.68 8.98
C ILE A 45 -36.11 -1.68 10.49
N ASN A 46 -36.01 -2.89 11.06
CA ASN A 46 -35.60 -3.05 12.44
C ASN A 46 -34.10 -2.69 12.56
N LYS A 47 -33.70 -2.03 13.66
CA LYS A 47 -32.31 -1.65 14.00
C LYS A 47 -31.30 -2.78 13.76
N ARG A 48 -31.68 -4.02 14.06
CA ARG A 48 -30.89 -5.22 13.79
C ARG A 48 -30.68 -5.46 12.29
N MET A 49 -31.73 -5.28 11.47
CA MET A 49 -31.67 -5.44 10.03
C MET A 49 -30.80 -4.34 9.39
N ALA A 50 -30.92 -3.11 9.86
CA ALA A 50 -30.06 -2.00 9.46
C ALA A 50 -28.58 -2.30 9.79
N THR A 51 -28.29 -2.79 10.99
CA THR A 51 -26.94 -3.21 11.41
C THR A 51 -26.38 -4.33 10.51
N LEU A 52 -27.17 -5.34 10.18
CA LEU A 52 -26.77 -6.43 9.28
C LEU A 52 -26.48 -5.93 7.87
N LYS A 53 -27.30 -5.03 7.34
CA LYS A 53 -27.06 -4.41 6.02
C LYS A 53 -25.79 -3.56 6.03
N LYS A 54 -25.58 -2.75 7.08
CA LYS A 54 -24.35 -1.99 7.27
C LYS A 54 -23.13 -2.90 7.36
N ALA A 55 -23.20 -4.01 8.09
CA ALA A 55 -22.11 -4.98 8.21
C ALA A 55 -21.72 -5.57 6.83
N ALA A 56 -22.69 -5.90 5.98
CA ALA A 56 -22.42 -6.37 4.61
C ALA A 56 -21.74 -5.31 3.75
N ILE A 57 -22.16 -4.04 3.88
CA ILE A 57 -21.50 -2.92 3.17
C ILE A 57 -20.07 -2.71 3.66
N ILE A 58 -19.83 -2.80 4.98
CA ILE A 58 -18.50 -2.65 5.57
C ILE A 58 -17.55 -3.74 5.07
N ILE A 59 -18.01 -4.97 4.89
CA ILE A 59 -17.18 -6.07 4.33
C ILE A 59 -16.70 -5.69 2.93
N ASN A 60 -17.59 -5.23 2.05
CA ASN A 60 -17.24 -4.82 0.70
C ASN A 60 -16.30 -3.60 0.70
N GLN A 61 -16.54 -2.64 1.60
CA GLN A 61 -15.67 -1.48 1.79
C GLN A 61 -14.25 -1.91 2.20
N THR A 62 -14.13 -2.83 3.16
CA THR A 62 -12.83 -3.32 3.64
C THR A 62 -12.06 -4.06 2.55
N GLN A 63 -12.74 -4.81 1.68
CA GLN A 63 -12.11 -5.44 0.51
C GLN A 63 -11.59 -4.38 -0.47
N ALA A 64 -12.37 -3.36 -0.79
CA ALA A 64 -11.95 -2.28 -1.66
C ALA A 64 -10.80 -1.44 -1.06
N GLU A 65 -10.79 -1.23 0.26
CA GLU A 65 -9.67 -0.58 0.98
C GLU A 65 -8.40 -1.42 0.90
N ARG A 66 -8.51 -2.74 1.07
CA ARG A 66 -7.37 -3.66 0.89
C ARG A 66 -6.81 -3.60 -0.52
N ASP A 67 -7.67 -3.63 -1.54
CA ASP A 67 -7.26 -3.59 -2.94
C ASP A 67 -6.57 -2.25 -3.27
N LEU A 68 -7.06 -1.14 -2.69
CA LEU A 68 -6.41 0.17 -2.81
C LEU A 68 -5.01 0.16 -2.20
N LEU A 69 -4.85 -0.37 -0.99
CA LEU A 69 -3.55 -0.47 -0.31
C LEU A 69 -2.56 -1.35 -1.08
N ILE A 70 -3.03 -2.46 -1.68
CA ILE A 70 -2.20 -3.30 -2.54
C ILE A 70 -1.71 -2.52 -3.76
N ASN A 71 -2.60 -1.76 -4.43
CA ASN A 71 -2.23 -0.95 -5.57
C ASN A 71 -1.22 0.16 -5.21
N GLU A 72 -1.40 0.81 -4.06
CA GLU A 72 -0.45 1.79 -3.53
C GLU A 72 0.92 1.14 -3.28
N LEU A 73 0.96 0.00 -2.60
CA LEU A 73 2.19 -0.74 -2.32
C LEU A 73 2.92 -1.17 -3.60
N VAL A 74 2.19 -1.70 -4.59
CA VAL A 74 2.77 -2.09 -5.89
C VAL A 74 3.33 -0.87 -6.63
N THR A 75 2.63 0.27 -6.57
CA THR A 75 3.10 1.51 -7.18
C THR A 75 4.38 2.00 -6.51
N GLU A 76 4.44 2.03 -5.17
CA GLU A 76 5.62 2.43 -4.41
C GLU A 76 6.81 1.48 -4.68
N ALA A 77 6.59 0.17 -4.70
CA ALA A 77 7.60 -0.82 -5.04
C ALA A 77 8.15 -0.63 -6.45
N SER A 78 7.26 -0.35 -7.42
CA SER A 78 7.65 -0.07 -8.81
C SER A 78 8.49 1.19 -8.91
N LEU A 79 8.10 2.26 -8.22
CA LEU A 79 8.87 3.50 -8.17
C LEU A 79 10.26 3.29 -7.54
N ALA A 80 10.33 2.53 -6.44
CA ALA A 80 11.60 2.19 -5.81
C ALA A 80 12.52 1.38 -6.76
N TYR A 81 11.95 0.43 -7.50
CA TYR A 81 12.69 -0.33 -8.52
C TYR A 81 13.24 0.57 -9.63
N PHE A 82 12.41 1.43 -10.20
CA PHE A 82 12.85 2.36 -11.27
C PHE A 82 13.86 3.39 -10.78
N ASN A 83 13.77 3.83 -9.53
CA ASN A 83 14.78 4.68 -8.91
C ASN A 83 16.12 3.95 -8.76
N TRP A 84 16.12 2.67 -8.39
CA TRP A 84 17.32 1.85 -8.35
C TRP A 84 17.92 1.67 -9.75
N LEU A 85 17.11 1.37 -10.76
CA LEU A 85 17.55 1.27 -12.17
C LEU A 85 18.19 2.57 -12.63
N LEU A 86 17.54 3.72 -12.39
CA LEU A 86 18.08 5.04 -12.74
C LEU A 86 19.42 5.33 -12.04
N ALA A 87 19.54 4.98 -10.77
CA ALA A 87 20.76 5.16 -9.99
C ALA A 87 21.89 4.28 -10.54
N TYR A 88 21.58 3.05 -10.96
CA TYR A 88 22.54 2.15 -11.59
C TYR A 88 23.03 2.69 -12.92
N ASP A 89 22.15 3.16 -13.79
CA ASP A 89 22.52 3.74 -15.09
C ASP A 89 23.38 5.00 -14.90
N ASN A 90 23.02 5.87 -13.96
CA ASN A 90 23.81 7.06 -13.62
C ASN A 90 25.20 6.69 -13.10
N TYR A 91 25.32 5.65 -12.29
CA TYR A 91 26.61 5.16 -11.84
C TYR A 91 27.46 4.68 -13.02
N GLN A 92 26.91 3.88 -13.94
CA GLN A 92 27.61 3.39 -15.12
C GLN A 92 28.11 4.55 -16.02
N VAL A 93 27.29 5.57 -16.22
CA VAL A 93 27.65 6.77 -16.98
C VAL A 93 28.78 7.54 -16.29
N ASN A 94 28.73 7.68 -14.96
CA ASN A 94 29.82 8.36 -14.21
C ASN A 94 31.13 7.58 -14.24
N VAL A 95 31.09 6.25 -14.23
CA VAL A 95 32.30 5.40 -14.46
C VAL A 95 32.93 5.73 -15.82
N GLN A 96 32.13 5.82 -16.89
CA GLN A 96 32.61 6.16 -18.22
C GLN A 96 33.16 7.60 -18.29
N PHE A 97 32.49 8.57 -17.66
CA PHE A 97 32.93 9.95 -17.61
C PHE A 97 34.27 10.10 -16.89
N ARG A 98 34.47 9.43 -15.76
CA ARG A 98 35.73 9.42 -15.04
C ARG A 98 36.83 8.81 -15.88
N ASN A 99 36.59 7.68 -16.57
CA ASN A 99 37.55 7.02 -17.43
C ASN A 99 37.93 7.90 -18.62
N ASN A 100 36.97 8.57 -19.24
CA ASN A 100 37.23 9.49 -20.37
C ASN A 100 38.01 10.73 -19.91
N ALA A 101 37.68 11.29 -18.74
CA ALA A 101 38.41 12.42 -18.18
C ALA A 101 39.87 12.05 -17.88
N ALA A 102 40.13 10.87 -17.30
CA ALA A 102 41.47 10.37 -17.05
C ALA A 102 42.29 10.19 -18.35
N LYS A 103 41.68 9.62 -19.39
CA LYS A 103 42.35 9.49 -20.72
C LYS A 103 42.67 10.86 -21.34
N ARG A 104 41.71 11.81 -21.25
CA ARG A 104 41.92 13.16 -21.73
C ARG A 104 43.05 13.88 -21.00
N TYR A 105 43.08 13.76 -19.66
CA TYR A 105 44.15 14.34 -18.84
C TYR A 105 45.51 13.82 -19.27
N GLU A 106 45.67 12.52 -19.48
CA GLU A 106 46.95 11.96 -19.92
C GLU A 106 47.35 12.48 -21.29
N GLY A 107 46.42 12.63 -22.25
CA GLY A 107 46.67 13.25 -23.54
C GLY A 107 47.10 14.71 -23.43
N VAL A 108 46.46 15.52 -22.57
CA VAL A 108 46.82 16.91 -22.29
C VAL A 108 48.22 17.00 -21.67
N ARG A 109 48.50 16.11 -20.70
CA ARG A 109 49.79 16.03 -20.02
C ARG A 109 50.95 15.73 -20.99
N GLN A 110 50.80 14.78 -21.92
CA GLN A 110 51.81 14.46 -22.94
C GLN A 110 52.06 15.64 -23.88
N ARG A 111 51.02 16.35 -24.30
CA ARG A 111 51.15 17.54 -25.14
C ARG A 111 51.82 18.70 -24.41
N ALA A 112 51.60 18.88 -23.13
CA ALA A 112 52.28 19.89 -22.33
C ALA A 112 53.79 19.54 -22.16
N ILE A 113 54.13 18.27 -21.98
CA ILE A 113 55.52 17.80 -21.91
C ILE A 113 56.24 18.00 -23.20
N SER A 114 55.58 17.81 -24.35
CA SER A 114 56.15 18.07 -25.67
C SER A 114 56.25 19.57 -26.04
N GLY A 115 55.72 20.46 -25.22
CA GLY A 115 55.72 21.89 -25.44
C GLY A 115 54.61 22.40 -26.38
N ASP A 116 53.65 21.56 -26.74
CA ASP A 116 52.54 21.89 -27.66
C ASP A 116 51.51 22.82 -27.02
N ILE A 117 51.34 22.73 -25.70
CA ILE A 117 50.36 23.49 -24.92
C ILE A 117 50.98 23.98 -23.61
N ALA A 118 50.35 24.96 -22.98
CA ALA A 118 50.80 25.50 -21.71
C ALA A 118 50.64 24.51 -20.56
N MET A 119 51.57 24.48 -19.59
CA MET A 119 51.48 23.63 -18.41
C MET A 119 50.23 23.87 -17.57
N ILE A 120 49.66 25.07 -17.60
CA ILE A 120 48.43 25.40 -16.87
C ILE A 120 47.23 24.54 -17.33
N ASP A 121 47.21 24.15 -18.62
CA ASP A 121 46.13 23.31 -19.17
C ASP A 121 46.08 21.95 -18.53
N THR A 122 47.23 21.45 -18.00
CA THR A 122 47.27 20.19 -17.24
C THR A 122 46.56 20.32 -15.90
N VAL A 123 46.63 21.47 -15.24
CA VAL A 123 45.95 21.74 -13.96
C VAL A 123 44.44 21.78 -14.18
N GLU A 124 43.98 22.47 -15.23
CA GLU A 124 42.54 22.49 -15.55
C GLU A 124 42.01 21.09 -15.88
N SER A 125 42.71 20.32 -16.70
CA SER A 125 42.32 18.97 -17.07
C SER A 125 42.34 18.02 -15.84
N PHE A 126 43.29 18.19 -14.94
CA PHE A 126 43.32 17.43 -13.67
C PHE A 126 42.16 17.79 -12.76
N THR A 127 41.81 19.06 -12.62
CA THR A 127 40.64 19.49 -11.84
C THR A 127 39.34 18.84 -12.36
N ASN A 128 39.21 18.72 -13.70
CA ASN A 128 38.08 18.00 -14.29
C ASN A 128 38.08 16.53 -13.88
N VAL A 129 39.24 15.84 -13.84
CA VAL A 129 39.31 14.46 -13.35
C VAL A 129 38.81 14.36 -11.87
N GLN A 130 39.25 15.29 -11.01
CA GLN A 130 38.84 15.31 -9.60
C GLN A 130 37.32 15.52 -9.46
N GLN A 131 36.72 16.41 -10.27
CA GLN A 131 35.26 16.56 -10.28
C GLN A 131 34.54 15.29 -10.70
N ARG A 132 35.05 14.54 -11.70
CA ARG A 132 34.45 13.28 -12.13
C ARG A 132 34.58 12.18 -11.08
N ILE A 133 35.67 12.16 -10.34
CA ILE A 133 35.83 11.24 -9.19
C ILE A 133 34.79 11.55 -8.10
N LEU A 134 34.58 12.82 -7.78
CA LEU A 134 33.56 13.23 -6.82
C LEU A 134 32.15 12.79 -7.27
N SER A 135 31.78 13.13 -8.54
CA SER A 135 30.46 12.73 -9.10
C SER A 135 30.28 11.21 -9.13
N LEU A 136 31.35 10.45 -9.38
CA LEU A 136 31.30 8.98 -9.32
C LEU A 136 31.00 8.51 -7.90
N SER A 137 31.70 9.03 -6.89
CA SER A 137 31.46 8.68 -5.50
C SER A 137 30.05 9.02 -5.01
N GLU A 138 29.53 10.17 -5.43
CA GLU A 138 28.14 10.57 -5.16
C GLU A 138 27.13 9.61 -5.80
N SER A 139 27.37 9.20 -7.06
CA SER A 139 26.50 8.26 -7.77
C SER A 139 26.57 6.85 -7.16
N GLU A 140 27.71 6.44 -6.63
CA GLU A 140 27.87 5.17 -5.91
C GLU A 140 27.06 5.14 -4.62
N VAL A 141 27.11 6.19 -3.82
CA VAL A 141 26.29 6.34 -2.60
C VAL A 141 24.80 6.34 -2.96
N ASN A 142 24.40 7.04 -4.01
CA ASN A 142 23.01 7.06 -4.46
C ASN A 142 22.54 5.69 -4.96
N LEU A 143 23.39 4.92 -5.63
CA LEU A 143 23.09 3.55 -6.05
C LEU A 143 22.84 2.63 -4.84
N VAL A 144 23.72 2.68 -3.82
CA VAL A 144 23.55 1.89 -2.59
C VAL A 144 22.24 2.26 -1.90
N LYS A 145 21.96 3.55 -1.77
CA LYS A 145 20.72 4.04 -1.15
C LYS A 145 19.48 3.55 -1.90
N ALA A 146 19.43 3.72 -3.21
CA ALA A 146 18.28 3.31 -4.03
C ALA A 146 18.08 1.78 -4.00
N ARG A 147 19.17 0.99 -3.98
CA ARG A 147 19.13 -0.47 -3.83
C ARG A 147 18.51 -0.88 -2.48
N LEU A 148 18.92 -0.23 -1.40
CA LEU A 148 18.37 -0.50 -0.05
C LEU A 148 16.89 -0.08 0.04
N GLU A 149 16.51 1.03 -0.58
CA GLU A 149 15.09 1.46 -0.65
C GLU A 149 14.24 0.43 -1.42
N ALA A 150 14.74 -0.09 -2.55
CA ALA A 150 14.04 -1.16 -3.28
C ALA A 150 13.96 -2.46 -2.47
N SER A 151 14.96 -2.77 -1.66
CA SER A 151 14.97 -3.95 -0.79
C SER A 151 13.85 -3.95 0.25
N ASN A 152 13.33 -2.78 0.67
CA ASN A 152 12.23 -2.69 1.64
C ASN A 152 10.94 -3.36 1.14
N TYR A 153 10.80 -3.56 -0.16
CA TYR A 153 9.63 -4.20 -0.78
C TYR A 153 9.84 -5.69 -1.08
N LEU A 154 11.01 -6.25 -0.73
CA LEU A 154 11.33 -7.66 -0.96
C LEU A 154 11.18 -8.45 0.33
N TRP A 155 10.31 -9.46 0.30
CA TRP A 155 10.02 -10.31 1.44
C TRP A 155 10.07 -11.78 1.03
N GLY A 156 10.69 -12.60 1.87
CA GLY A 156 10.73 -14.05 1.71
C GLY A 156 9.45 -14.74 2.20
N GLU A 157 9.37 -16.06 2.02
CA GLU A 157 8.18 -16.87 2.35
C GLU A 157 7.78 -16.77 3.84
N ASP A 158 8.72 -16.58 4.76
CA ASP A 158 8.47 -16.50 6.21
C ASP A 158 8.33 -15.06 6.72
N ASN A 159 7.94 -14.10 5.87
CA ASN A 159 7.92 -12.67 6.17
C ASN A 159 9.30 -12.15 6.63
N ILE A 160 10.38 -12.72 6.11
CA ILE A 160 11.74 -12.26 6.35
C ILE A 160 12.08 -11.22 5.29
N PRO A 161 12.50 -9.98 5.67
CA PRO A 161 12.93 -8.98 4.71
C PRO A 161 14.21 -9.47 3.98
N LEU A 162 14.23 -9.29 2.67
CA LEU A 162 15.36 -9.66 1.82
C LEU A 162 16.08 -8.41 1.35
N GLU A 163 17.41 -8.49 1.29
CA GLU A 163 18.24 -7.42 0.74
C GLU A 163 18.75 -7.79 -0.64
N ILE A 164 18.64 -6.83 -1.59
CA ILE A 164 19.21 -6.98 -2.93
C ILE A 164 20.75 -7.03 -2.80
N SER A 165 21.35 -8.08 -3.33
CA SER A 165 22.81 -8.25 -3.31
C SER A 165 23.53 -7.10 -4.02
N GLU A 166 24.75 -6.78 -3.57
CA GLU A 166 25.60 -5.75 -4.19
C GLU A 166 25.90 -6.00 -5.67
N ASN A 167 25.97 -7.27 -6.06
CA ASN A 167 26.25 -7.67 -7.43
C ASN A 167 25.01 -7.78 -8.31
N SER A 168 23.82 -7.48 -7.79
CA SER A 168 22.59 -7.53 -8.56
C SER A 168 22.51 -6.36 -9.52
N ILE A 169 22.14 -6.67 -10.75
CA ILE A 169 21.96 -5.70 -11.84
C ILE A 169 20.46 -5.59 -12.12
N PRO A 170 19.88 -4.38 -12.12
CA PRO A 170 18.48 -4.21 -12.49
C PRO A 170 18.28 -4.49 -13.99
N ILE A 171 17.13 -5.04 -14.34
CA ILE A 171 16.75 -5.29 -15.73
C ILE A 171 16.46 -3.94 -16.40
N SER A 172 17.00 -3.71 -17.60
CA SER A 172 16.76 -2.50 -18.35
C SER A 172 15.29 -2.36 -18.76
N VAL A 173 14.80 -1.11 -18.85
CA VAL A 173 13.42 -0.83 -19.32
C VAL A 173 13.22 -1.36 -20.74
N SER A 174 14.25 -1.35 -21.61
CA SER A 174 14.17 -1.91 -22.96
C SER A 174 13.92 -3.42 -22.99
N ASP A 175 14.31 -4.11 -21.92
CA ASP A 175 14.15 -5.56 -21.80
C ASP A 175 12.87 -5.96 -21.04
N LEU A 176 12.15 -4.97 -20.49
CA LEU A 176 10.84 -5.14 -19.89
C LEU A 176 9.77 -5.02 -20.98
N GLU A 177 9.04 -6.10 -21.20
CA GLU A 177 7.82 -6.07 -22.01
C GLU A 177 6.70 -5.39 -21.22
N ILE A 178 6.79 -4.05 -21.07
CA ILE A 178 5.88 -3.26 -20.24
C ILE A 178 4.43 -3.42 -20.70
N ASP A 179 4.20 -3.49 -22.00
CA ASP A 179 2.86 -3.64 -22.57
C ASP A 179 2.23 -5.00 -22.19
N ALA A 180 3.04 -6.08 -22.21
CA ALA A 180 2.59 -7.40 -21.77
C ALA A 180 2.40 -7.43 -20.24
N PHE A 181 3.28 -6.79 -19.47
CA PHE A 181 3.17 -6.71 -18.01
C PHE A 181 1.93 -5.91 -17.56
N LEU A 182 1.61 -4.81 -18.24
CA LEU A 182 0.45 -3.99 -17.93
C LEU A 182 -0.86 -4.51 -18.55
N GLY A 183 -0.78 -5.58 -19.36
CA GLY A 183 -1.95 -6.11 -20.06
C GLY A 183 -2.54 -5.12 -21.08
N ILE A 184 -1.76 -4.17 -21.56
CA ILE A 184 -2.15 -3.16 -22.55
C ILE A 184 -2.01 -3.79 -23.95
N GLU A 185 -2.79 -4.82 -24.20
CA GLU A 185 -2.92 -5.35 -25.56
C GLU A 185 -3.87 -4.46 -26.36
N ASN A 186 -3.35 -3.88 -27.44
CA ASN A 186 -4.13 -3.22 -28.51
C ASN A 186 -5.03 -2.05 -28.09
N GLY A 187 -4.48 -0.98 -27.53
CA GLY A 187 -5.19 0.29 -27.38
C GLY A 187 -6.15 0.38 -26.19
N GLY A 188 -5.98 -0.46 -25.20
CA GLY A 188 -6.92 -0.69 -24.11
C GLY A 188 -6.88 0.23 -22.92
N LEU A 189 -6.27 1.41 -22.95
CA LEU A 189 -6.45 2.42 -21.89
C LEU A 189 -7.91 2.89 -21.80
N ASP A 190 -8.65 2.86 -22.89
CA ASP A 190 -10.09 3.22 -22.94
C ASP A 190 -10.99 2.21 -22.19
N ASN A 191 -10.49 1.01 -21.90
CA ASN A 191 -11.20 -0.04 -21.18
C ASN A 191 -10.88 -0.10 -19.68
N PHE A 192 -10.11 0.83 -19.16
CA PHE A 192 -9.99 1.03 -17.71
C PHE A 192 -11.33 1.54 -17.18
N TYR A 193 -12.19 0.60 -16.82
CA TYR A 193 -13.50 0.88 -16.26
C TYR A 193 -13.32 1.64 -14.93
N LEU A 194 -13.60 2.93 -14.96
CA LEU A 194 -13.74 3.75 -13.76
C LEU A 194 -14.64 3.07 -12.71
N ALA A 195 -15.64 2.30 -13.17
CA ALA A 195 -16.56 1.55 -12.31
C ALA A 195 -15.90 0.49 -11.41
N THR A 196 -14.72 -0.01 -11.76
CA THR A 196 -14.00 -1.01 -10.93
C THR A 196 -12.93 -0.42 -10.04
N HIS A 197 -12.75 0.91 -10.06
CA HIS A 197 -11.72 1.57 -9.28
C HIS A 197 -12.02 1.44 -7.77
N PRO A 198 -11.10 0.88 -6.94
CA PRO A 198 -11.34 0.61 -5.53
C PRO A 198 -11.82 1.82 -4.74
N LYS A 199 -11.31 3.02 -5.06
CA LYS A 199 -11.71 4.28 -4.40
C LYS A 199 -13.16 4.65 -4.67
N LEU A 200 -13.70 4.33 -5.85
CA LEU A 200 -15.12 4.52 -6.15
C LEU A 200 -15.99 3.55 -5.37
N ASN A 201 -15.59 2.27 -5.29
CA ASN A 201 -16.28 1.27 -4.49
C ASN A 201 -16.34 1.65 -3.01
N ILE A 202 -15.27 2.23 -2.46
CA ILE A 202 -15.24 2.76 -1.09
C ILE A 202 -16.25 3.91 -0.92
N LEU A 203 -16.31 4.83 -1.87
CA LEU A 203 -17.24 5.97 -1.83
C LEU A 203 -18.69 5.52 -1.95
N GLU A 204 -18.99 4.58 -2.84
CA GLU A 204 -20.32 4.00 -3.01
C GLU A 204 -20.77 3.25 -1.75
N ALA A 205 -19.86 2.49 -1.11
CA ALA A 205 -20.12 1.83 0.15
C ALA A 205 -20.44 2.84 1.26
N LYS A 206 -19.68 3.94 1.37
CA LYS A 206 -19.96 5.01 2.34
C LYS A 206 -21.33 5.67 2.10
N VAL A 207 -21.68 5.99 0.84
CA VAL A 207 -23.01 6.53 0.48
C VAL A 207 -24.11 5.52 0.77
N GLY A 208 -23.89 4.23 0.48
CA GLY A 208 -24.81 3.15 0.80
C GLY A 208 -25.08 3.00 2.30
N ALA A 209 -24.05 3.12 3.13
CA ALA A 209 -24.17 3.06 4.58
C ALA A 209 -25.01 4.24 5.14
N LEU A 210 -24.84 5.45 4.58
CA LEU A 210 -25.59 6.65 4.99
C LEU A 210 -27.08 6.59 4.60
N LYS A 211 -27.45 5.82 3.58
CA LYS A 211 -28.85 5.66 3.15
C LYS A 211 -29.65 4.69 4.03
N ILE A 212 -28.99 3.96 4.93
CA ILE A 212 -29.61 2.99 5.84
C ILE A 212 -30.00 3.66 7.17
N ASP A 213 -29.41 4.79 7.51
CA ASP A 213 -29.77 5.63 8.66
C ASP A 213 -31.01 6.44 8.35
#